data_8a1ab20318845b9104039b7127596102
#
_entry.id   8a1ab20318845b9104039b7127596102
#
_cell.length_a   1.000
_cell.length_b   1.000
_cell.length_c   1.000
_cell.angle_alpha   90.00
_cell.angle_beta   90.00
_cell.angle_gamma   90.00
#
_symmetry.space_group_name_H-M   'P 1'
#
loop_
_entity.id
_entity.type
_entity.pdbx_description
1 polymer ?
#
loop_
_entity_poly.entity_id
_entity_poly.type
_entity_poly.pdbx_seq_one_letter_code
_entity_poly.pdbx_strand_id
1 'polypeptide(L)'
;MKKLRWSLGFLLTILICCGAAAAVENDTVKVGLRYGSSAMFSANLENAVGSGYTFGYYDAGRNFVEVGETGRTAVSVTAAGTIYLGSSGYYETDQGQGSIGKWRAEAGETYGSYEEAAAAAESYPGSHVAYLSDTYRLRLGCYETEDAAILALSSAGLDGRVVEASRTGVVVTVTKTDTVLFEFDCQGSRSFAILPDGQGQTAETWFRFYKYRGGFEYPRVTGGKLSVINVVDREDYVKGVIPYEMSGTWPVEALAAQAVCARTYVSRATKHSASGFDVCNTTNCQVYYGRGNSSSGPSAHSDAAVDETAGLCLYYGGQLIEAVYFSSDGGATEDAKNVWGGDLAYLKGKEDPYEALVTIPGYRYTTTYTKDQLTWVLQN
;
A
#
# COMPACT_ATOMS: atom_id res chain seq x y z
N MET A 1 -6.92 30.37 -71.43
CA MET A 1 -8.05 30.24 -70.53
C MET A 1 -7.70 29.17 -69.50
N LYS A 2 -7.21 29.57 -68.32
CA LYS A 2 -6.78 28.65 -67.21
C LYS A 2 -7.93 28.50 -66.25
N LYS A 3 -8.42 27.25 -66.06
CA LYS A 3 -9.45 26.92 -65.07
C LYS A 3 -8.81 26.83 -63.71
N LEU A 4 -9.21 27.72 -62.81
CA LEU A 4 -8.84 27.71 -61.38
C LEU A 4 -9.77 26.72 -60.66
N ARG A 5 -9.19 25.63 -60.13
CA ARG A 5 -9.87 24.68 -59.26
C ARG A 5 -9.77 25.17 -57.80
N TRP A 6 -10.88 25.53 -57.21
CA TRP A 6 -11.01 25.76 -55.78
C TRP A 6 -11.20 24.41 -55.08
N SER A 7 -10.23 24.00 -54.26
CA SER A 7 -10.40 22.91 -53.31
C SER A 7 -10.86 23.52 -51.99
N LEU A 8 -12.13 23.29 -51.64
CA LEU A 8 -12.68 23.58 -50.32
C LEU A 8 -12.11 22.57 -49.36
N GLY A 9 -11.13 22.98 -48.56
CA GLY A 9 -10.70 22.20 -47.37
C GLY A 9 -11.71 22.41 -46.25
N PHE A 10 -12.43 21.37 -45.91
CA PHE A 10 -13.25 21.32 -44.70
C PHE A 10 -12.29 21.20 -43.49
N LEU A 11 -12.07 22.32 -42.82
CA LEU A 11 -11.41 22.34 -41.53
C LEU A 11 -12.44 21.88 -40.46
N LEU A 12 -12.37 20.60 -40.07
CA LEU A 12 -13.16 20.07 -38.98
C LEU A 12 -12.50 20.56 -37.68
N THR A 13 -12.97 21.66 -37.15
CA THR A 13 -12.57 22.15 -35.83
C THR A 13 -13.26 21.27 -34.78
N ILE A 14 -12.55 20.26 -34.26
CA ILE A 14 -13.00 19.54 -33.08
C ILE A 14 -12.85 20.51 -31.91
N LEU A 15 -13.96 21.09 -31.48
CA LEU A 15 -14.04 21.85 -30.24
C LEU A 15 -13.90 20.82 -29.08
N ILE A 16 -12.67 20.56 -28.62
CA ILE A 16 -12.46 19.86 -27.35
C ILE A 16 -12.91 20.85 -26.29
N CYS A 17 -14.12 20.68 -25.78
CA CYS A 17 -14.51 21.28 -24.52
C CYS A 17 -13.61 20.69 -23.43
N CYS A 18 -12.46 21.30 -23.18
CA CYS A 18 -11.75 21.15 -21.92
C CYS A 18 -12.61 21.78 -20.82
N GLY A 19 -13.62 21.04 -20.35
CA GLY A 19 -14.13 21.26 -19.01
C GLY A 19 -12.95 21.04 -18.09
N ALA A 20 -12.62 22.03 -17.25
CA ALA A 20 -11.63 21.87 -16.20
C ALA A 20 -12.00 20.62 -15.40
N ALA A 21 -11.24 19.54 -15.59
CA ALA A 21 -11.33 18.37 -14.74
C ALA A 21 -11.05 18.89 -13.32
N ALA A 22 -11.98 18.69 -12.41
CA ALA A 22 -11.70 18.90 -10.98
C ALA A 22 -10.47 18.05 -10.69
N ALA A 23 -9.37 18.67 -10.32
CA ALA A 23 -8.17 17.98 -9.93
C ALA A 23 -8.56 17.01 -8.80
N VAL A 24 -8.21 15.75 -8.93
CA VAL A 24 -8.37 14.79 -7.84
C VAL A 24 -7.41 15.28 -6.74
N GLU A 25 -7.95 15.65 -5.59
CA GLU A 25 -7.25 16.36 -4.52
C GLU A 25 -6.02 15.61 -3.95
N ASN A 26 -5.87 14.31 -4.22
CA ASN A 26 -4.74 13.50 -3.76
C ASN A 26 -4.18 12.66 -4.91
N ASP A 27 -2.90 12.85 -5.20
CA ASP A 27 -2.18 12.03 -6.18
C ASP A 27 -1.74 10.68 -5.60
N THR A 28 -1.95 10.44 -4.30
CA THR A 28 -1.58 9.19 -3.63
C THR A 28 -2.78 8.29 -3.35
N VAL A 29 -2.54 6.99 -3.45
CA VAL A 29 -3.48 5.92 -3.12
C VAL A 29 -2.99 5.15 -1.91
N LYS A 30 -3.87 4.92 -0.93
CA LYS A 30 -3.62 4.01 0.20
C LYS A 30 -4.19 2.63 -0.11
N VAL A 31 -3.31 1.63 -0.22
CA VAL A 31 -3.67 0.25 -0.57
C VAL A 31 -3.48 -0.66 0.63
N GLY A 32 -4.56 -1.24 1.14
CA GLY A 32 -4.49 -2.23 2.22
C GLY A 32 -3.90 -3.56 1.74
N LEU A 33 -2.64 -3.82 2.06
CA LEU A 33 -1.95 -5.06 1.70
C LEU A 33 -2.22 -6.19 2.70
N ARG A 34 -2.25 -5.85 4.01
CA ARG A 34 -2.57 -6.74 5.13
C ARG A 34 -3.41 -6.00 6.14
N TYR A 35 -4.60 -6.50 6.44
CA TYR A 35 -5.55 -5.86 7.35
C TYR A 35 -6.59 -6.88 7.87
N GLY A 36 -7.37 -6.52 8.86
CA GLY A 36 -8.37 -7.41 9.46
C GLY A 36 -7.73 -8.71 9.95
N SER A 37 -8.26 -9.85 9.52
CA SER A 37 -7.73 -11.18 9.88
C SER A 37 -6.33 -11.46 9.33
N SER A 38 -5.89 -10.74 8.29
CA SER A 38 -4.56 -10.86 7.70
C SER A 38 -3.53 -9.87 8.28
N ALA A 39 -3.92 -9.03 9.26
CA ALA A 39 -3.02 -8.13 9.96
C ALA A 39 -1.83 -8.90 10.58
N MET A 40 -0.66 -8.26 10.63
CA MET A 40 0.60 -8.92 10.96
C MET A 40 1.16 -8.41 12.28
N PHE A 41 1.87 -9.26 13.01
CA PHE A 41 2.66 -8.85 14.18
C PHE A 41 3.92 -8.09 13.77
N SER A 42 4.56 -8.53 12.69
CA SER A 42 5.77 -7.94 12.13
C SER A 42 5.75 -7.93 10.59
N ALA A 43 6.32 -6.91 9.99
CA ALA A 43 6.49 -6.74 8.55
C ALA A 43 7.96 -6.49 8.21
N ASN A 44 8.56 -7.41 7.45
CA ASN A 44 9.93 -7.26 6.97
C ASN A 44 9.93 -6.49 5.65
N LEU A 45 10.82 -5.53 5.53
CA LEU A 45 11.09 -4.73 4.36
C LEU A 45 12.56 -4.86 3.96
N GLU A 46 12.82 -4.83 2.65
CA GLU A 46 14.19 -4.79 2.10
C GLU A 46 14.21 -3.93 0.85
N ASN A 47 15.14 -2.98 0.73
CA ASN A 47 15.29 -2.20 -0.47
C ASN A 47 15.63 -3.12 -1.66
N ALA A 48 14.82 -3.08 -2.71
CA ALA A 48 15.17 -3.60 -4.03
C ALA A 48 15.94 -2.56 -4.84
N VAL A 49 15.55 -1.29 -4.69
CA VAL A 49 16.24 -0.08 -5.17
C VAL A 49 16.16 0.94 -4.04
N GLY A 50 17.31 1.39 -3.56
CA GLY A 50 17.41 2.37 -2.46
C GLY A 50 18.52 2.04 -1.49
N SER A 51 18.75 2.92 -0.51
CA SER A 51 19.89 2.88 0.41
C SER A 51 19.51 3.07 1.88
N GLY A 52 18.27 2.84 2.24
CA GLY A 52 17.77 3.01 3.58
C GLY A 52 16.32 3.43 3.61
N TYR A 53 15.90 3.98 4.76
CA TYR A 53 14.52 4.36 5.01
C TYR A 53 14.44 5.61 5.87
N THR A 54 13.47 6.47 5.54
CA THR A 54 13.02 7.56 6.39
C THR A 54 11.82 7.10 7.21
N PHE A 55 11.82 7.38 8.51
CA PHE A 55 10.77 7.09 9.47
C PHE A 55 9.84 8.30 9.64
N GLY A 56 8.56 8.07 9.80
CA GLY A 56 7.62 9.16 9.93
C GLY A 56 6.18 8.74 10.11
N TYR A 57 5.30 9.60 9.65
CA TYR A 57 3.86 9.36 9.56
C TYR A 57 3.27 10.17 8.40
N TYR A 58 2.08 9.82 7.94
CA TYR A 58 1.34 10.64 7.00
C TYR A 58 0.36 11.55 7.74
N ASP A 59 0.37 12.85 7.39
CA ASP A 59 -0.61 13.81 7.89
C ASP A 59 -2.01 13.61 7.26
N ALA A 60 -2.97 14.45 7.64
CA ALA A 60 -4.33 14.39 7.08
C ALA A 60 -4.37 14.68 5.56
N GLY A 61 -3.40 15.43 5.04
CA GLY A 61 -3.22 15.72 3.61
C GLY A 61 -2.45 14.62 2.88
N ARG A 62 -2.09 13.52 3.55
CA ARG A 62 -1.24 12.43 3.05
C ARG A 62 0.19 12.87 2.72
N ASN A 63 0.67 13.99 3.27
CA ASN A 63 2.07 14.36 3.18
C ASN A 63 2.86 13.55 4.20
N PHE A 64 4.04 13.05 3.80
CA PHE A 64 4.94 12.36 4.71
C PHE A 64 5.65 13.37 5.61
N VAL A 65 5.56 13.15 6.91
CA VAL A 65 6.25 13.95 7.94
C VAL A 65 7.36 13.09 8.52
N GLU A 66 8.59 13.50 8.28
CA GLU A 66 9.80 12.81 8.73
C GLU A 66 10.05 13.02 10.22
N VAL A 67 10.48 11.94 10.91
CA VAL A 67 10.86 11.97 12.33
C VAL A 67 12.12 11.14 12.62
N GLY A 68 12.81 10.67 11.60
CA GLY A 68 14.07 9.93 11.73
C GLY A 68 14.40 9.14 10.49
N GLU A 69 15.56 8.51 10.48
CA GLU A 69 16.05 7.77 9.32
C GLU A 69 16.98 6.60 9.68
N THR A 70 17.29 5.78 8.69
CA THR A 70 18.32 4.74 8.80
C THR A 70 18.92 4.40 7.44
N GLY A 71 20.22 4.21 7.36
CA GLY A 71 20.91 3.64 6.20
C GLY A 71 20.81 2.11 6.09
N ARG A 72 20.03 1.45 6.95
CA ARG A 72 19.82 0.00 6.86
C ARG A 72 18.83 -0.33 5.74
N THR A 73 19.24 -1.20 4.85
CA THR A 73 18.43 -1.61 3.68
C THR A 73 17.46 -2.75 3.97
N ALA A 74 17.63 -3.43 5.10
CA ALA A 74 16.73 -4.50 5.56
C ALA A 74 16.27 -4.21 6.99
N VAL A 75 14.99 -3.88 7.14
CA VAL A 75 14.38 -3.53 8.43
C VAL A 75 13.09 -4.30 8.66
N SER A 76 12.69 -4.40 9.92
CA SER A 76 11.40 -4.97 10.29
C SER A 76 10.63 -3.98 11.15
N VAL A 77 9.36 -3.78 10.82
CA VAL A 77 8.40 -2.97 11.57
C VAL A 77 7.54 -3.92 12.38
N THR A 78 7.60 -3.83 13.69
CA THR A 78 6.99 -4.80 14.62
C THR A 78 6.12 -4.07 15.65
N ALA A 79 5.01 -4.68 16.03
CA ALA A 79 4.18 -4.20 17.12
C ALA A 79 4.98 -4.21 18.43
N ALA A 80 4.99 -3.09 19.18
CA ALA A 80 5.71 -3.00 20.45
C ALA A 80 5.13 -3.97 21.50
N GLY A 81 6.01 -4.52 22.32
CA GLY A 81 5.72 -5.53 23.33
C GLY A 81 6.96 -6.38 23.57
N THR A 82 6.79 -7.59 24.09
CA THR A 82 7.82 -8.62 24.01
C THR A 82 7.82 -9.21 22.61
N ILE A 83 8.97 -9.19 21.95
CA ILE A 83 9.16 -9.61 20.56
C ILE A 83 10.15 -10.77 20.57
N TYR A 84 9.72 -11.96 20.16
CA TYR A 84 10.58 -13.13 20.12
C TYR A 84 11.21 -13.31 18.75
N LEU A 85 12.52 -13.58 18.72
CA LEU A 85 13.26 -13.86 17.50
C LEU A 85 13.02 -15.30 17.06
N GLY A 86 13.00 -15.51 15.76
CA GLY A 86 12.93 -16.82 15.14
C GLY A 86 13.57 -16.84 13.75
N SER A 87 13.68 -18.00 13.14
CA SER A 87 14.45 -18.23 11.91
C SER A 87 13.97 -17.40 10.70
N SER A 88 12.70 -17.03 10.64
CA SER A 88 12.13 -16.28 9.52
C SER A 88 11.70 -14.85 9.88
N GLY A 89 11.87 -14.40 11.13
CA GLY A 89 11.47 -13.06 11.57
C GLY A 89 11.09 -13.03 13.05
N TYR A 90 10.05 -12.25 13.37
CA TYR A 90 9.62 -12.00 14.74
C TYR A 90 8.25 -12.60 15.05
N TYR A 91 8.07 -13.03 16.28
CA TYR A 91 6.91 -13.78 16.75
C TYR A 91 6.36 -13.23 18.07
N GLU A 92 5.11 -13.52 18.34
CA GLU A 92 4.42 -13.21 19.61
C GLU A 92 4.73 -14.24 20.71
N THR A 93 5.29 -15.39 20.34
CA THR A 93 5.62 -16.48 21.26
C THR A 93 7.08 -16.87 21.13
N ASP A 94 7.66 -17.33 22.25
CA ASP A 94 9.07 -17.72 22.32
C ASP A 94 9.39 -18.84 21.31
N GLN A 95 10.46 -18.60 20.54
CA GLN A 95 11.00 -19.52 19.54
C GLN A 95 12.38 -20.07 19.96
N GLY A 96 12.85 -19.77 21.16
CA GLY A 96 14.15 -20.22 21.69
C GLY A 96 15.35 -19.55 21.03
N GLN A 97 15.19 -18.41 20.34
CA GLN A 97 16.28 -17.70 19.64
C GLN A 97 16.54 -16.29 20.20
N GLY A 98 15.99 -15.98 21.39
CA GLY A 98 16.11 -14.68 22.06
C GLY A 98 14.89 -13.79 21.88
N SER A 99 14.93 -12.65 22.54
CA SER A 99 13.81 -11.70 22.53
C SER A 99 14.28 -10.25 22.62
N ILE A 100 13.40 -9.33 22.20
CA ILE A 100 13.43 -7.91 22.53
C ILE A 100 12.40 -7.73 23.64
N GLY A 101 12.85 -7.43 24.85
CA GLY A 101 11.98 -7.32 26.01
C GLY A 101 10.99 -6.16 25.92
N LYS A 102 9.99 -6.16 26.78
CA LYS A 102 8.98 -5.10 26.81
C LYS A 102 9.33 -3.89 27.69
N TRP A 103 10.36 -4.00 28.53
CA TRP A 103 10.75 -2.92 29.43
C TRP A 103 11.80 -2.02 28.78
N ARG A 104 11.57 -0.71 28.84
CA ARG A 104 12.43 0.33 28.26
C ARG A 104 13.12 1.11 29.36
N ALA A 105 14.43 1.20 29.31
CA ALA A 105 15.22 2.13 30.11
C ALA A 105 15.25 3.49 29.40
N GLU A 106 14.31 4.39 29.72
CA GLU A 106 14.12 5.68 29.05
C GLU A 106 14.87 6.77 29.84
N ALA A 107 15.83 7.46 29.19
CA ALA A 107 16.54 8.58 29.77
C ALA A 107 15.59 9.78 30.01
N GLY A 108 15.87 10.54 31.06
CA GLY A 108 15.03 11.66 31.48
C GLY A 108 15.07 12.86 30.53
N GLU A 109 16.13 13.00 29.73
CA GLU A 109 16.32 14.08 28.79
C GLU A 109 15.40 13.96 27.56
N THR A 110 15.02 15.11 27.02
CA THR A 110 14.22 15.23 25.80
C THR A 110 15.00 16.05 24.78
N TYR A 111 14.88 15.68 23.49
CA TYR A 111 15.60 16.32 22.40
C TYR A 111 14.61 17.00 21.46
N GLY A 112 15.06 18.08 20.81
CA GLY A 112 14.26 18.87 19.88
C GLY A 112 14.23 18.28 18.47
N SER A 113 15.24 17.44 18.11
CA SER A 113 15.32 16.82 16.80
C SER A 113 15.82 15.36 16.89
N TYR A 114 15.66 14.64 15.78
CA TYR A 114 16.19 13.29 15.63
C TYR A 114 17.71 13.27 15.72
N GLU A 115 18.37 14.23 15.05
CA GLU A 115 19.84 14.33 14.99
C GLU A 115 20.44 14.54 16.37
N GLU A 116 19.84 15.39 17.22
CA GLU A 116 20.27 15.60 18.60
C GLU A 116 20.16 14.33 19.42
N ALA A 117 19.03 13.62 19.31
CA ALA A 117 18.80 12.36 20.01
C ALA A 117 19.72 11.24 19.51
N ALA A 118 19.95 11.16 18.19
CA ALA A 118 20.83 10.18 17.56
C ALA A 118 22.30 10.41 17.96
N ALA A 119 22.77 11.66 18.00
CA ALA A 119 24.11 12.01 18.48
C ALA A 119 24.30 11.62 19.97
N ALA A 120 23.28 11.84 20.82
CA ALA A 120 23.32 11.41 22.20
C ALA A 120 23.39 9.88 22.32
N ALA A 121 22.67 9.15 21.45
CA ALA A 121 22.65 7.70 21.42
C ALA A 121 24.05 7.07 21.16
N GLU A 122 24.90 7.73 20.40
CA GLU A 122 26.28 7.26 20.11
C GLU A 122 27.11 6.99 21.39
N SER A 123 26.81 7.72 22.46
CA SER A 123 27.49 7.57 23.74
C SER A 123 27.06 6.31 24.55
N TYR A 124 25.98 5.66 24.14
CA TYR A 124 25.37 4.55 24.86
C TYR A 124 25.11 3.36 23.92
N PRO A 125 26.06 2.41 23.81
CA PRO A 125 25.93 1.25 22.94
C PRO A 125 24.63 0.46 23.17
N GLY A 126 23.89 0.17 22.12
CA GLY A 126 22.60 -0.53 22.18
C GLY A 126 21.39 0.37 22.43
N SER A 127 21.62 1.67 22.62
CA SER A 127 20.54 2.65 22.71
C SER A 127 19.94 2.97 21.35
N HIS A 128 18.74 3.52 21.35
CA HIS A 128 18.01 3.95 20.16
C HIS A 128 17.13 5.16 20.46
N VAL A 129 16.78 5.88 19.40
CA VAL A 129 15.86 7.03 19.47
C VAL A 129 14.41 6.54 19.50
N ALA A 130 13.60 7.17 20.35
CA ALA A 130 12.16 7.00 20.37
C ALA A 130 11.46 8.35 20.11
N TYR A 131 10.54 8.38 19.15
CA TYR A 131 9.64 9.51 18.91
C TYR A 131 8.30 9.27 19.60
N LEU A 132 8.01 10.10 20.60
CA LEU A 132 6.89 9.91 21.52
C LEU A 132 6.06 11.19 21.56
N SER A 133 4.94 11.26 20.83
CA SER A 133 4.02 12.38 20.85
C SER A 133 4.72 13.74 20.70
N ASP A 134 5.41 13.92 19.59
CA ASP A 134 6.15 15.14 19.20
C ASP A 134 7.44 15.42 20.00
N THR A 135 7.96 14.43 20.71
CA THR A 135 9.19 14.57 21.51
C THR A 135 10.14 13.40 21.22
N TYR A 136 11.42 13.69 21.07
CA TYR A 136 12.45 12.66 20.98
C TYR A 136 13.03 12.32 22.35
N ARG A 137 13.25 11.03 22.57
CA ARG A 137 13.88 10.48 23.79
C ARG A 137 14.90 9.44 23.43
N LEU A 138 15.86 9.24 24.33
CA LEU A 138 16.82 8.17 24.25
C LEU A 138 16.32 6.98 25.09
N ARG A 139 16.33 5.78 24.52
CA ARG A 139 16.12 4.51 25.19
C ARG A 139 17.39 3.69 25.16
N LEU A 140 17.89 3.29 26.34
CA LEU A 140 19.15 2.56 26.47
C LEU A 140 19.05 1.11 25.99
N GLY A 141 17.83 0.61 25.80
CA GLY A 141 17.58 -0.73 25.33
C GLY A 141 16.18 -1.23 25.68
N CYS A 142 15.93 -2.49 25.34
CA CYS A 142 14.68 -3.19 25.56
C CYS A 142 14.97 -4.46 26.37
N TYR A 143 14.44 -4.55 27.58
CA TYR A 143 14.77 -5.58 28.57
C TYR A 143 13.60 -6.50 28.87
N GLU A 144 13.87 -7.74 29.18
CA GLU A 144 12.83 -8.72 29.54
C GLU A 144 12.20 -8.45 30.90
N THR A 145 12.99 -7.89 31.86
CA THR A 145 12.55 -7.56 33.20
C THR A 145 12.72 -6.08 33.52
N GLU A 146 11.88 -5.58 34.40
CA GLU A 146 11.93 -4.21 34.89
C GLU A 146 13.27 -3.94 35.64
N ASP A 147 13.73 -4.87 36.44
CA ASP A 147 15.01 -4.77 37.20
C ASP A 147 16.21 -4.62 36.25
N ALA A 148 16.22 -5.33 35.12
CA ALA A 148 17.29 -5.19 34.13
C ALA A 148 17.27 -3.79 33.46
N ALA A 149 16.12 -3.21 33.24
CA ALA A 149 16.00 -1.85 32.72
C ALA A 149 16.43 -0.80 33.77
N ILE A 150 16.11 -1.00 35.07
CA ILE A 150 16.57 -0.15 36.18
C ILE A 150 18.10 -0.20 36.28
N LEU A 151 18.66 -1.39 36.19
CA LEU A 151 20.12 -1.59 36.24
C LEU A 151 20.83 -0.88 35.06
N ALA A 152 20.23 -0.88 33.87
CA ALA A 152 20.78 -0.21 32.71
C ALA A 152 20.89 1.31 32.92
N LEU A 153 19.85 1.97 33.44
CA LEU A 153 19.87 3.40 33.79
C LEU A 153 20.94 3.72 34.81
N SER A 154 20.97 2.93 35.89
CA SER A 154 21.94 3.11 36.99
C SER A 154 23.37 2.95 36.48
N SER A 155 23.64 1.94 35.65
CA SER A 155 24.98 1.65 35.12
C SER A 155 25.43 2.73 34.11
N ALA A 156 24.51 3.34 33.40
CA ALA A 156 24.81 4.46 32.51
C ALA A 156 24.99 5.80 33.26
N GLY A 157 24.64 5.85 34.55
CA GLY A 157 24.67 7.10 35.32
C GLY A 157 23.65 8.12 34.87
N LEU A 158 22.57 7.68 34.26
CA LEU A 158 21.52 8.54 33.74
C LEU A 158 20.30 8.57 34.65
N ASP A 159 19.80 9.78 34.89
CA ASP A 159 18.44 9.96 35.37
C ASP A 159 17.44 9.52 34.32
N GLY A 160 16.36 8.88 34.76
CA GLY A 160 15.38 8.38 33.81
C GLY A 160 14.27 7.57 34.48
N ARG A 161 13.55 6.85 33.71
CA ARG A 161 12.46 6.00 34.16
C ARG A 161 12.41 4.69 33.39
N VAL A 162 11.88 3.67 34.00
CA VAL A 162 11.55 2.42 33.33
C VAL A 162 10.07 2.50 32.87
N VAL A 163 9.83 2.17 31.62
CA VAL A 163 8.48 2.17 31.03
C VAL A 163 8.22 0.85 30.31
N GLU A 164 6.99 0.39 30.36
CA GLU A 164 6.56 -0.76 29.56
C GLU A 164 6.21 -0.32 28.14
N ALA A 165 6.49 -1.16 27.14
CA ALA A 165 6.10 -0.95 25.76
C ALA A 165 4.58 -0.75 25.63
N SER A 166 4.16 0.30 24.96
CA SER A 166 2.73 0.62 24.84
C SER A 166 2.02 -0.26 23.82
N ARG A 167 0.71 -0.34 23.93
CA ARG A 167 -0.14 -1.07 22.99
C ARG A 167 -0.29 -0.38 21.65
N THR A 168 0.07 0.89 21.54
CA THR A 168 0.03 1.72 20.32
C THR A 168 1.40 1.86 19.67
N GLY A 169 2.46 1.48 20.38
CA GLY A 169 3.84 1.62 19.94
C GLY A 169 4.23 0.67 18.80
N VAL A 170 5.22 1.10 18.03
CA VAL A 170 5.86 0.36 16.95
C VAL A 170 7.37 0.39 17.14
N VAL A 171 8.02 -0.74 16.90
CA VAL A 171 9.48 -0.91 16.98
C VAL A 171 10.02 -1.20 15.60
N VAL A 172 11.08 -0.49 15.20
CA VAL A 172 11.84 -0.77 13.97
C VAL A 172 13.15 -1.42 14.35
N THR A 173 13.45 -2.55 13.73
CA THR A 173 14.67 -3.33 14.01
C THR A 173 15.47 -3.61 12.74
N VAL A 174 16.74 -3.94 12.87
CA VAL A 174 17.47 -4.64 11.81
C VAL A 174 16.85 -6.03 11.67
N THR A 175 16.42 -6.38 10.48
CA THR A 175 15.69 -7.64 10.22
C THR A 175 16.41 -8.87 10.79
N LYS A 176 15.67 -9.69 11.55
CA LYS A 176 16.14 -10.93 12.18
C LYS A 176 17.24 -10.74 13.24
N THR A 177 17.34 -9.57 13.84
CA THR A 177 18.25 -9.30 14.97
C THR A 177 17.49 -8.68 16.14
N ASP A 178 18.13 -8.60 17.31
CA ASP A 178 17.63 -7.88 18.47
C ASP A 178 17.94 -6.37 18.44
N THR A 179 18.62 -5.90 17.41
CA THR A 179 19.02 -4.51 17.27
C THR A 179 17.82 -3.64 16.94
N VAL A 180 17.40 -2.83 17.90
CA VAL A 180 16.36 -1.80 17.72
C VAL A 180 17.00 -0.55 17.11
N LEU A 181 16.39 -0.04 16.03
CA LEU A 181 16.81 1.17 15.34
C LEU A 181 16.01 2.39 15.80
N PHE A 182 14.71 2.21 16.01
CA PHE A 182 13.81 3.29 16.30
C PHE A 182 12.53 2.78 16.97
N GLU A 183 11.92 3.62 17.80
CA GLU A 183 10.57 3.39 18.32
C GLU A 183 9.68 4.60 18.03
N PHE A 184 8.42 4.31 17.74
CA PHE A 184 7.40 5.31 17.47
C PHE A 184 6.16 5.04 18.30
N ASP A 185 5.67 6.08 19.01
CA ASP A 185 4.40 6.01 19.72
C ASP A 185 3.78 7.41 19.88
N CYS A 186 2.69 7.64 19.17
CA CYS A 186 1.84 8.82 19.31
C CYS A 186 0.50 8.49 19.99
N GLN A 187 0.48 7.47 20.86
CA GLN A 187 -0.72 7.07 21.62
C GLN A 187 -1.94 6.77 20.72
N GLY A 188 -1.69 6.31 19.49
CA GLY A 188 -2.72 5.98 18.51
C GLY A 188 -3.28 7.18 17.72
N SER A 189 -2.81 8.42 17.97
CA SER A 189 -3.24 9.59 17.20
C SER A 189 -2.67 9.64 15.78
N ARG A 190 -1.53 8.97 15.57
CA ARG A 190 -0.83 8.84 14.28
C ARG A 190 -0.33 7.41 14.11
N SER A 191 -0.31 6.93 12.88
CA SER A 191 0.27 5.64 12.52
C SER A 191 1.71 5.82 12.06
N PHE A 192 2.60 4.95 12.55
CA PHE A 192 3.97 4.91 12.03
C PHE A 192 3.97 4.65 10.52
N ALA A 193 4.85 5.31 9.82
CA ALA A 193 5.08 5.10 8.40
C ALA A 193 6.58 5.07 8.09
N ILE A 194 6.92 4.42 6.99
CA ILE A 194 8.30 4.31 6.49
C ILE A 194 8.32 4.59 5.00
N LEU A 195 9.28 5.38 4.55
CA LEU A 195 9.50 5.73 3.15
C LEU A 195 10.89 5.26 2.73
N PRO A 196 11.05 4.49 1.65
CA PRO A 196 12.37 4.10 1.17
C PRO A 196 13.12 5.29 0.57
N ASP A 197 14.41 5.42 0.88
CA ASP A 197 15.29 6.42 0.28
C ASP A 197 15.85 5.91 -1.05
N GLY A 198 15.50 6.58 -2.14
CA GLY A 198 15.94 6.23 -3.49
C GLY A 198 17.26 6.86 -3.94
N GLN A 199 17.81 7.81 -3.18
CA GLN A 199 19.00 8.59 -3.57
C GLN A 199 18.93 9.14 -5.02
N GLY A 200 17.80 9.75 -5.36
CA GLY A 200 17.56 10.32 -6.69
C GLY A 200 17.05 9.31 -7.73
N GLN A 201 16.84 8.05 -7.36
CA GLN A 201 16.15 7.05 -8.17
C GLN A 201 14.78 6.76 -7.59
N THR A 202 13.87 6.19 -8.39
CA THR A 202 12.59 5.70 -7.87
C THR A 202 12.84 4.46 -7.00
N ALA A 203 12.65 4.62 -5.70
CA ALA A 203 12.87 3.54 -4.74
C ALA A 203 11.87 2.41 -4.92
N GLU A 204 12.33 1.18 -4.72
CA GLU A 204 11.50 -0.02 -4.67
C GLU A 204 11.84 -0.83 -3.43
N THR A 205 10.82 -1.32 -2.72
CA THR A 205 10.97 -2.10 -1.50
C THR A 205 10.32 -3.47 -1.66
N TRP A 206 11.04 -4.53 -1.34
CA TRP A 206 10.47 -5.85 -1.15
C TRP A 206 9.59 -5.90 0.11
N PHE A 207 8.35 -6.28 -0.07
CA PHE A 207 7.47 -6.72 0.99
C PHE A 207 6.90 -8.10 0.64
N ARG A 208 7.23 -9.10 1.44
CA ARG A 208 6.94 -10.52 1.14
C ARG A 208 7.56 -10.94 -0.20
N PHE A 209 6.75 -11.15 -1.21
CA PHE A 209 7.17 -11.71 -2.50
C PHE A 209 7.18 -10.70 -3.63
N TYR A 210 6.79 -9.45 -3.37
CA TYR A 210 6.59 -8.43 -4.39
C TYR A 210 7.32 -7.14 -4.04
N LYS A 211 7.69 -6.39 -5.06
CA LYS A 211 8.28 -5.05 -4.94
C LYS A 211 7.18 -3.99 -4.99
N TYR A 212 7.35 -2.96 -4.20
CA TYR A 212 6.42 -1.84 -4.13
C TYR A 212 7.18 -0.52 -4.22
N ARG A 213 6.57 0.46 -4.87
CA ARG A 213 6.96 1.87 -4.80
C ARG A 213 6.19 2.58 -3.70
N GLY A 214 6.64 3.80 -3.36
CA GLY A 214 6.03 4.59 -2.30
C GLY A 214 6.36 4.08 -0.91
N GLY A 215 5.65 4.58 0.09
CA GLY A 215 5.87 4.25 1.49
C GLY A 215 4.91 3.18 2.02
N PHE A 216 5.10 2.87 3.30
CA PHE A 216 4.23 1.93 4.02
C PHE A 216 3.78 2.56 5.33
N GLU A 217 2.50 2.45 5.63
CA GLU A 217 1.90 2.91 6.88
C GLU A 217 1.42 1.71 7.69
N TYR A 218 1.56 1.79 9.02
CA TYR A 218 1.34 0.68 9.94
C TYR A 218 0.37 1.04 11.07
N PRO A 219 -0.94 1.19 10.79
CA PRO A 219 -1.91 1.35 11.86
C PRO A 219 -1.92 0.15 12.81
N ARG A 220 -1.87 0.44 14.12
CA ARG A 220 -2.09 -0.59 15.14
C ARG A 220 -3.55 -0.99 15.15
N VAL A 221 -3.79 -2.29 15.19
CA VAL A 221 -5.15 -2.86 15.21
C VAL A 221 -5.35 -3.75 16.43
N THR A 222 -6.61 -4.11 16.67
CA THR A 222 -6.99 -5.00 17.78
C THR A 222 -6.20 -6.31 17.72
N GLY A 223 -5.81 -6.83 18.89
CA GLY A 223 -5.04 -8.05 18.99
C GLY A 223 -3.52 -7.84 18.89
N GLY A 224 -3.03 -6.60 19.04
CA GLY A 224 -1.59 -6.32 19.10
C GLY A 224 -0.89 -6.38 17.73
N LYS A 225 -1.63 -6.30 16.63
CA LYS A 225 -1.11 -6.42 15.26
C LYS A 225 -1.05 -5.08 14.54
N LEU A 226 -0.48 -5.12 13.34
CA LEU A 226 -0.34 -4.01 12.41
C LEU A 226 -1.13 -4.30 11.14
N SER A 227 -1.91 -3.35 10.66
CA SER A 227 -2.23 -3.30 9.24
C SER A 227 -0.98 -2.87 8.48
N VAL A 228 -0.83 -3.34 7.24
CA VAL A 228 0.22 -2.90 6.33
C VAL A 228 -0.45 -2.25 5.13
N ILE A 229 -0.28 -0.94 5.01
CA ILE A 229 -0.88 -0.12 3.96
C ILE A 229 0.26 0.43 3.10
N ASN A 230 0.22 0.19 1.79
CA ASN A 230 1.13 0.85 0.86
C ASN A 230 0.55 2.21 0.47
N VAL A 231 1.33 3.27 0.61
CA VAL A 231 0.98 4.64 0.21
C VAL A 231 1.80 4.96 -1.02
N VAL A 232 1.14 5.04 -2.17
CA VAL A 232 1.80 5.06 -3.48
C VAL A 232 1.19 6.12 -4.39
N ASP A 233 1.98 6.68 -5.31
CA ASP A 233 1.48 7.52 -6.39
C ASP A 233 0.40 6.81 -7.20
N ARG A 234 -0.64 7.55 -7.64
CA ARG A 234 -1.78 6.97 -8.36
C ARG A 234 -1.39 6.32 -9.68
N GLU A 235 -0.46 6.90 -10.43
CA GLU A 235 -0.02 6.29 -11.69
C GLU A 235 0.82 5.04 -11.44
N ASP A 236 1.68 5.04 -10.41
CA ASP A 236 2.40 3.84 -9.97
C ASP A 236 1.46 2.74 -9.45
N TYR A 237 0.35 3.12 -8.80
CA TYR A 237 -0.71 2.18 -8.44
C TYR A 237 -1.34 1.55 -9.69
N VAL A 238 -1.75 2.36 -10.67
CA VAL A 238 -2.36 1.86 -11.92
C VAL A 238 -1.39 0.95 -12.67
N LYS A 239 -0.10 1.30 -12.76
CA LYS A 239 0.94 0.42 -13.33
C LYS A 239 1.02 -0.93 -12.61
N GLY A 240 0.79 -0.94 -11.30
CA GLY A 240 0.76 -2.17 -10.48
C GLY A 240 -0.55 -2.97 -10.58
N VAL A 241 -1.61 -2.43 -11.17
CA VAL A 241 -2.91 -3.09 -11.40
C VAL A 241 -2.97 -3.73 -12.78
N ILE A 242 -2.60 -2.98 -13.84
CA ILE A 242 -2.81 -3.39 -15.24
C ILE A 242 -2.33 -4.81 -15.55
N PRO A 243 -1.10 -5.24 -15.21
CA PRO A 243 -0.60 -6.57 -15.60
C PRO A 243 -1.30 -7.73 -14.88
N TYR A 244 -2.11 -7.45 -13.88
CA TYR A 244 -2.87 -8.45 -13.12
C TYR A 244 -4.34 -8.52 -13.50
N GLU A 245 -4.85 -7.47 -14.13
CA GLU A 245 -6.22 -7.42 -14.66
C GLU A 245 -6.25 -7.80 -16.15
N MET A 246 -5.18 -7.50 -16.90
CA MET A 246 -5.03 -7.83 -18.32
C MET A 246 -3.64 -8.36 -18.62
N SER A 247 -3.50 -9.19 -19.67
CA SER A 247 -2.17 -9.60 -20.11
C SER A 247 -1.37 -8.39 -20.62
N GLY A 248 -0.15 -8.20 -20.07
CA GLY A 248 0.76 -7.14 -20.49
C GLY A 248 1.24 -7.23 -21.95
N THR A 249 0.83 -8.27 -22.70
CA THR A 249 1.14 -8.45 -24.12
C THR A 249 -0.01 -8.04 -25.04
N TRP A 250 -1.14 -7.58 -24.48
CA TRP A 250 -2.27 -7.11 -25.26
C TRP A 250 -1.98 -5.78 -25.96
N PRO A 251 -2.76 -5.40 -27.00
CA PRO A 251 -2.60 -4.11 -27.68
C PRO A 251 -2.59 -2.94 -26.70
N VAL A 252 -1.72 -1.96 -26.96
CA VAL A 252 -1.53 -0.81 -26.05
C VAL A 252 -2.83 -0.03 -25.85
N GLU A 253 -3.68 0.05 -26.84
CA GLU A 253 -4.98 0.73 -26.76
C GLU A 253 -5.94 0.04 -25.77
N ALA A 254 -5.90 -1.31 -25.71
CA ALA A 254 -6.68 -2.06 -24.74
C ALA A 254 -6.16 -1.85 -23.31
N LEU A 255 -4.83 -1.88 -23.14
CA LEU A 255 -4.20 -1.58 -21.84
C LEU A 255 -4.45 -0.13 -21.42
N ALA A 256 -4.43 0.81 -22.36
CA ALA A 256 -4.72 2.23 -22.13
C ALA A 256 -6.18 2.44 -21.68
N ALA A 257 -7.14 1.77 -22.33
CA ALA A 257 -8.55 1.81 -21.92
C ALA A 257 -8.74 1.26 -20.51
N GLN A 258 -8.08 0.13 -20.18
CA GLN A 258 -8.10 -0.44 -18.83
C GLN A 258 -7.46 0.51 -17.81
N ALA A 259 -6.36 1.20 -18.18
CA ALA A 259 -5.70 2.16 -17.29
C ALA A 259 -6.65 3.32 -16.93
N VAL A 260 -7.40 3.85 -17.90
CA VAL A 260 -8.42 4.89 -17.65
C VAL A 260 -9.53 4.38 -16.72
N CYS A 261 -10.00 3.15 -16.92
CA CYS A 261 -11.01 2.54 -16.03
C CYS A 261 -10.46 2.33 -14.62
N ALA A 262 -9.27 1.75 -14.48
CA ALA A 262 -8.64 1.48 -13.19
C ALA A 262 -8.36 2.76 -12.40
N ARG A 263 -7.86 3.80 -13.08
CA ARG A 263 -7.62 5.13 -12.49
C ARG A 263 -8.92 5.77 -12.04
N THR A 264 -9.97 5.70 -12.85
CA THR A 264 -11.29 6.25 -12.50
C THR A 264 -11.86 5.55 -11.26
N TYR A 265 -11.76 4.21 -11.21
CA TYR A 265 -12.22 3.41 -10.08
C TYR A 265 -11.52 3.82 -8.77
N VAL A 266 -10.18 3.85 -8.75
CA VAL A 266 -9.44 4.17 -7.53
C VAL A 266 -9.61 5.63 -7.10
N SER A 267 -9.74 6.56 -8.04
CA SER A 267 -9.97 7.99 -7.74
C SER A 267 -11.32 8.27 -7.07
N ARG A 268 -12.25 7.33 -7.13
CA ARG A 268 -13.56 7.40 -6.49
C ARG A 268 -13.68 6.49 -5.24
N ALA A 269 -12.70 5.63 -5.02
CA ALA A 269 -12.79 4.56 -4.03
C ALA A 269 -12.88 5.10 -2.59
N THR A 270 -13.90 4.66 -1.86
CA THR A 270 -14.12 4.98 -0.44
C THR A 270 -14.47 3.74 0.38
N LYS A 271 -14.48 2.57 -0.24
CA LYS A 271 -14.98 1.30 0.34
C LYS A 271 -14.30 0.93 1.66
N HIS A 272 -13.03 1.26 1.80
CA HIS A 272 -12.20 0.90 2.96
C HIS A 272 -11.81 2.10 3.84
N SER A 273 -12.42 3.26 3.66
CA SER A 273 -12.10 4.49 4.42
C SER A 273 -12.19 4.29 5.94
N ALA A 274 -13.16 3.52 6.42
CA ALA A 274 -13.27 3.16 7.83
C ALA A 274 -12.09 2.32 8.37
N SER A 275 -11.30 1.70 7.48
CA SER A 275 -10.08 0.94 7.80
C SER A 275 -8.81 1.75 7.55
N GLY A 276 -8.92 3.02 7.16
CA GLY A 276 -7.80 3.94 6.96
C GLY A 276 -7.11 3.84 5.60
N PHE A 277 -7.70 3.17 4.61
CA PHE A 277 -7.17 3.05 3.25
C PHE A 277 -8.29 3.11 2.19
N ASP A 278 -7.93 3.29 0.92
CA ASP A 278 -8.87 3.52 -0.17
C ASP A 278 -9.36 2.21 -0.80
N VAL A 279 -8.42 1.33 -1.14
CA VAL A 279 -8.66 0.06 -1.85
C VAL A 279 -7.87 -1.08 -1.22
N CYS A 280 -8.35 -2.30 -1.36
CA CYS A 280 -7.56 -3.49 -1.06
C CYS A 280 -6.89 -4.03 -2.33
N ASN A 281 -5.91 -4.90 -2.15
CA ASN A 281 -5.09 -5.48 -3.22
C ASN A 281 -5.67 -6.79 -3.81
N THR A 282 -6.98 -7.01 -3.71
CA THR A 282 -7.64 -8.24 -4.16
C THR A 282 -8.78 -7.93 -5.13
N THR A 283 -9.39 -8.97 -5.70
CA THR A 283 -10.58 -8.87 -6.57
C THR A 283 -11.78 -8.18 -5.92
N ASN A 284 -11.75 -7.94 -4.59
CA ASN A 284 -12.78 -7.14 -3.91
C ASN A 284 -12.72 -5.64 -4.29
N CYS A 285 -11.55 -5.16 -4.76
CA CYS A 285 -11.33 -3.85 -5.37
C CYS A 285 -10.64 -4.02 -6.72
N GLN A 286 -9.32 -4.08 -6.74
CA GLN A 286 -8.48 -4.32 -7.91
C GLN A 286 -7.28 -5.16 -7.49
N VAL A 287 -6.87 -6.12 -8.31
CA VAL A 287 -5.69 -6.93 -8.01
C VAL A 287 -4.44 -6.07 -8.16
N TYR A 288 -3.68 -5.94 -7.06
CA TYR A 288 -2.51 -5.08 -7.01
C TYR A 288 -1.34 -5.78 -6.29
N TYR A 289 -0.21 -5.89 -6.98
CA TYR A 289 1.05 -6.43 -6.45
C TYR A 289 2.25 -5.52 -6.75
N GLY A 290 2.03 -4.20 -6.81
CA GLY A 290 3.08 -3.20 -7.01
C GLY A 290 3.87 -3.42 -8.30
N ARG A 291 5.18 -3.45 -8.19
CA ARG A 291 6.10 -3.71 -9.32
C ARG A 291 6.34 -5.21 -9.59
N GLY A 292 5.57 -6.07 -8.92
CA GLY A 292 5.66 -7.51 -9.14
C GLY A 292 6.93 -8.15 -8.57
N ASN A 293 7.33 -9.23 -9.21
CA ASN A 293 8.54 -9.98 -8.88
C ASN A 293 9.24 -10.45 -10.17
N SER A 294 10.19 -11.39 -10.08
CA SER A 294 10.93 -11.93 -11.23
C SER A 294 10.05 -12.67 -12.27
N SER A 295 8.84 -13.09 -11.89
CA SER A 295 7.97 -13.92 -12.73
C SER A 295 6.74 -13.17 -13.26
N SER A 296 6.34 -12.10 -12.63
CA SER A 296 5.14 -11.34 -13.00
C SER A 296 5.25 -9.89 -12.56
N GLY A 297 4.65 -8.97 -13.31
CA GLY A 297 4.59 -7.56 -12.96
C GLY A 297 4.51 -6.65 -14.18
N PRO A 298 4.55 -5.34 -13.95
CA PRO A 298 4.58 -4.33 -15.00
C PRO A 298 5.76 -4.50 -15.95
N SER A 299 5.50 -4.23 -17.22
CA SER A 299 6.49 -4.19 -18.30
C SER A 299 6.57 -2.78 -18.88
N ALA A 300 7.62 -2.47 -19.64
CA ALA A 300 7.71 -1.20 -20.36
C ALA A 300 6.50 -0.96 -21.27
N HIS A 301 5.92 -2.04 -21.86
CA HIS A 301 4.75 -1.95 -22.70
C HIS A 301 3.48 -1.58 -21.92
N SER A 302 3.23 -2.25 -20.77
CA SER A 302 2.08 -1.90 -19.92
C SER A 302 2.25 -0.54 -19.23
N ASP A 303 3.47 -0.18 -18.83
CA ASP A 303 3.76 1.14 -18.25
C ASP A 303 3.50 2.26 -19.25
N ALA A 304 3.90 2.09 -20.54
CA ALA A 304 3.64 3.07 -21.60
C ALA A 304 2.14 3.36 -21.79
N ALA A 305 1.29 2.33 -21.76
CA ALA A 305 -0.17 2.50 -21.85
C ALA A 305 -0.74 3.34 -20.69
N VAL A 306 -0.20 3.18 -19.48
CA VAL A 306 -0.58 4.01 -18.32
C VAL A 306 -0.09 5.44 -18.48
N ASP A 307 1.17 5.62 -18.91
CA ASP A 307 1.79 6.93 -19.09
C ASP A 307 1.09 7.75 -20.19
N GLU A 308 0.71 7.13 -21.32
CA GLU A 308 -0.04 7.76 -22.41
C GLU A 308 -1.42 8.28 -21.99
N THR A 309 -2.00 7.68 -20.94
CA THR A 309 -3.31 8.06 -20.40
C THR A 309 -3.23 8.73 -19.04
N ALA A 310 -2.05 9.15 -18.58
CA ALA A 310 -1.85 9.72 -17.27
C ALA A 310 -2.87 10.84 -16.95
N GLY A 311 -3.48 10.77 -15.78
CA GLY A 311 -4.48 11.71 -15.30
C GLY A 311 -5.87 11.60 -15.97
N LEU A 312 -6.04 10.80 -17.04
CA LEU A 312 -7.35 10.64 -17.70
C LEU A 312 -8.28 9.77 -16.86
N CYS A 313 -9.48 10.30 -16.59
CA CYS A 313 -10.56 9.62 -15.89
C CYS A 313 -11.89 9.78 -16.65
N LEU A 314 -12.83 8.88 -16.37
CA LEU A 314 -14.16 8.88 -16.97
C LEU A 314 -15.15 9.65 -16.10
N TYR A 315 -15.92 10.53 -16.72
CA TYR A 315 -16.91 11.38 -16.06
C TYR A 315 -18.28 11.25 -16.72
N TYR A 316 -19.32 11.36 -15.92
CA TYR A 316 -20.69 11.54 -16.38
C TYR A 316 -21.36 12.65 -15.54
N GLY A 317 -21.92 13.66 -16.22
CA GLY A 317 -22.53 14.80 -15.53
C GLY A 317 -21.57 15.55 -14.59
N GLY A 318 -20.28 15.59 -14.91
CA GLY A 318 -19.25 16.27 -14.09
C GLY A 318 -18.75 15.49 -12.87
N GLN A 319 -19.21 14.25 -12.69
CA GLN A 319 -18.78 13.37 -11.59
C GLN A 319 -18.02 12.17 -12.14
N LEU A 320 -17.02 11.69 -11.39
CA LEU A 320 -16.35 10.43 -11.72
C LEU A 320 -17.37 9.29 -11.76
N ILE A 321 -17.32 8.47 -12.81
CA ILE A 321 -18.21 7.31 -12.95
C ILE A 321 -17.73 6.13 -12.07
N GLU A 322 -18.63 5.19 -11.86
CA GLU A 322 -18.28 3.86 -11.33
C GLU A 322 -17.77 3.00 -12.49
N ALA A 323 -16.45 3.02 -12.70
CA ALA A 323 -15.78 2.36 -13.82
C ALA A 323 -15.51 0.89 -13.52
N VAL A 324 -16.59 0.10 -13.44
CA VAL A 324 -16.49 -1.36 -13.25
C VAL A 324 -16.10 -2.04 -14.55
N TYR A 325 -15.40 -3.17 -14.46
CA TYR A 325 -14.97 -4.00 -15.57
C TYR A 325 -14.98 -5.48 -15.21
N PHE A 326 -14.99 -6.34 -16.20
CA PHE A 326 -15.05 -7.80 -16.08
C PHE A 326 -14.48 -8.46 -17.34
N SER A 327 -14.23 -9.75 -17.28
CA SER A 327 -13.48 -10.48 -18.32
C SER A 327 -14.31 -10.93 -19.51
N SER A 328 -15.63 -11.11 -19.38
CA SER A 328 -16.51 -11.64 -20.41
C SER A 328 -17.97 -11.26 -20.11
N ASP A 329 -18.69 -10.82 -21.11
CA ASP A 329 -20.11 -10.41 -21.00
C ASP A 329 -21.10 -11.38 -21.66
N GLY A 330 -20.59 -12.41 -22.34
CA GLY A 330 -21.44 -13.38 -23.03
C GLY A 330 -22.03 -12.87 -24.36
N GLY A 331 -21.53 -11.73 -24.86
CA GLY A 331 -21.97 -11.07 -26.11
C GLY A 331 -22.88 -9.87 -25.87
N ALA A 332 -23.19 -9.55 -24.61
CA ALA A 332 -23.88 -8.31 -24.23
C ALA A 332 -23.69 -8.00 -22.74
N THR A 333 -23.42 -6.74 -22.41
CA THR A 333 -23.42 -6.30 -21.01
C THR A 333 -24.84 -6.24 -20.46
N GLU A 334 -24.98 -6.38 -19.12
CA GLU A 334 -26.26 -6.23 -18.46
C GLU A 334 -26.41 -4.80 -17.91
N ASP A 335 -27.65 -4.34 -17.79
CA ASP A 335 -27.98 -3.06 -17.15
C ASP A 335 -27.64 -3.12 -15.64
N ALA A 336 -26.87 -2.17 -15.14
CA ALA A 336 -26.47 -2.10 -13.72
C ALA A 336 -27.68 -2.18 -12.77
N LYS A 337 -28.85 -1.68 -13.18
CA LYS A 337 -30.09 -1.77 -12.42
C LYS A 337 -30.50 -3.20 -12.14
N ASN A 338 -30.31 -4.10 -13.10
CA ASN A 338 -30.68 -5.51 -12.95
C ASN A 338 -29.69 -6.30 -12.12
N VAL A 339 -28.45 -5.85 -12.02
CA VAL A 339 -27.36 -6.53 -11.28
C VAL A 339 -27.26 -6.00 -9.84
N TRP A 340 -27.25 -4.67 -9.66
CA TRP A 340 -26.99 -4.03 -8.38
C TRP A 340 -28.13 -3.13 -7.88
N GLY A 341 -29.23 -3.00 -8.63
CA GLY A 341 -30.39 -2.22 -8.25
C GLY A 341 -30.28 -0.71 -8.51
N GLY A 342 -29.07 -0.21 -8.84
CA GLY A 342 -28.82 1.21 -9.13
C GLY A 342 -29.05 1.55 -10.60
N ASP A 343 -29.94 2.50 -10.91
CA ASP A 343 -30.19 2.96 -12.30
C ASP A 343 -29.15 3.99 -12.71
N LEU A 344 -28.00 3.53 -13.23
CA LEU A 344 -26.90 4.34 -13.69
C LEU A 344 -26.99 4.55 -15.20
N ALA A 345 -27.20 5.79 -15.65
CA ALA A 345 -27.41 6.11 -17.07
C ALA A 345 -26.23 5.73 -17.99
N TYR A 346 -25.01 5.61 -17.42
CA TYR A 346 -23.79 5.24 -18.14
C TYR A 346 -23.43 3.76 -18.04
N LEU A 347 -24.17 2.94 -17.26
CA LEU A 347 -24.00 1.49 -17.16
C LEU A 347 -25.27 0.77 -17.61
N LYS A 348 -25.59 0.92 -18.89
CA LYS A 348 -26.71 0.27 -19.55
C LYS A 348 -26.27 -0.96 -20.33
N GLY A 349 -27.16 -1.94 -20.43
CA GLY A 349 -26.95 -3.11 -21.29
C GLY A 349 -26.62 -2.70 -22.71
N LYS A 350 -25.59 -3.32 -23.30
CA LYS A 350 -25.12 -3.06 -24.64
C LYS A 350 -24.59 -4.33 -25.29
N GLU A 351 -24.95 -4.56 -26.55
CA GLU A 351 -24.41 -5.67 -27.33
C GLU A 351 -22.90 -5.53 -27.54
N ASP A 352 -22.19 -6.64 -27.37
CA ASP A 352 -20.78 -6.82 -27.73
C ASP A 352 -20.64 -7.88 -28.84
N PRO A 353 -20.61 -7.48 -30.12
CA PRO A 353 -20.43 -8.42 -31.20
C PRO A 353 -19.00 -8.97 -31.31
N TYR A 354 -18.04 -8.38 -30.61
CA TYR A 354 -16.63 -8.75 -30.71
C TYR A 354 -16.27 -9.97 -29.87
N GLU A 355 -16.97 -10.22 -28.77
CA GLU A 355 -16.73 -11.39 -27.94
C GLU A 355 -16.90 -12.72 -28.71
N ALA A 356 -17.84 -12.76 -29.66
CA ALA A 356 -18.05 -13.90 -30.52
C ALA A 356 -16.88 -14.20 -31.48
N LEU A 357 -15.95 -13.25 -31.66
CA LEU A 357 -14.78 -13.39 -32.54
C LEU A 357 -13.58 -14.02 -31.85
N VAL A 358 -13.62 -14.21 -30.53
CA VAL A 358 -12.53 -14.76 -29.74
C VAL A 358 -12.91 -16.09 -29.11
N THR A 359 -11.89 -16.94 -28.87
CA THR A 359 -12.09 -18.20 -28.14
C THR A 359 -11.81 -17.99 -26.68
N ILE A 360 -12.84 -18.08 -25.85
CA ILE A 360 -12.74 -17.95 -24.38
C ILE A 360 -12.77 -19.36 -23.78
N PRO A 361 -11.71 -19.81 -23.11
CA PRO A 361 -11.70 -21.11 -22.45
C PRO A 361 -12.83 -21.22 -21.41
N GLY A 362 -13.61 -22.28 -21.50
CA GLY A 362 -14.73 -22.49 -20.56
C GLY A 362 -15.98 -21.66 -20.83
N TYR A 363 -16.04 -20.87 -21.91
CA TYR A 363 -17.19 -20.03 -22.29
C TYR A 363 -18.50 -20.84 -22.43
N ARG A 364 -18.39 -22.07 -22.94
CA ARG A 364 -19.51 -23.03 -22.97
C ARG A 364 -19.09 -24.31 -22.31
N TYR A 365 -19.88 -24.74 -21.34
CA TYR A 365 -19.67 -26.02 -20.66
C TYR A 365 -21.02 -26.69 -20.42
N THR A 366 -20.97 -28.01 -20.29
CA THR A 366 -22.13 -28.82 -19.89
C THR A 366 -21.76 -29.59 -18.65
N THR A 367 -22.57 -29.45 -17.62
CA THR A 367 -22.45 -30.23 -16.39
C THR A 367 -23.68 -31.11 -16.25
N THR A 368 -23.47 -32.40 -16.01
CA THR A 368 -24.55 -33.35 -15.79
C THR A 368 -24.59 -33.75 -14.31
N TYR A 369 -25.74 -33.58 -13.70
CA TYR A 369 -25.99 -34.01 -12.33
C TYR A 369 -26.97 -35.17 -12.32
N THR A 370 -26.77 -36.13 -11.43
CA THR A 370 -27.84 -37.05 -11.02
C THR A 370 -28.89 -36.28 -10.23
N LYS A 371 -30.09 -36.83 -10.12
CA LYS A 371 -31.17 -36.23 -9.30
C LYS A 371 -30.70 -35.98 -7.86
N ASP A 372 -29.99 -36.93 -7.26
CA ASP A 372 -29.53 -36.84 -5.88
C ASP A 372 -28.43 -35.75 -5.70
N GLN A 373 -27.51 -35.65 -6.65
CA GLN A 373 -26.49 -34.57 -6.68
C GLN A 373 -27.14 -33.20 -6.79
N LEU A 374 -28.14 -33.05 -7.69
CA LEU A 374 -28.83 -31.78 -7.86
C LEU A 374 -29.62 -31.43 -6.60
N THR A 375 -30.30 -32.41 -5.96
CA THR A 375 -31.02 -32.21 -4.71
C THR A 375 -30.07 -31.72 -3.60
N TRP A 376 -28.89 -32.34 -3.49
CA TRP A 376 -27.90 -31.94 -2.50
C TRP A 376 -27.39 -30.50 -2.74
N VAL A 377 -27.06 -30.11 -3.97
CA VAL A 377 -26.59 -28.75 -4.33
C VAL A 377 -27.67 -27.69 -4.05
N LEU A 378 -28.96 -28.00 -4.21
CA LEU A 378 -30.04 -27.05 -3.99
C LEU A 378 -30.45 -26.95 -2.50
N GLN A 379 -30.02 -27.87 -1.65
CA GLN A 379 -30.35 -27.90 -0.22
C GLN A 379 -29.22 -27.36 0.66
N ASN A 380 -28.01 -27.18 0.15
CA ASN A 380 -26.81 -26.68 0.84
C ASN A 380 -26.24 -25.48 0.14
#